data_f8dbd36ff8fa080739990dfcd542aca5
#
_entry.id   f8dbd36ff8fa080739990dfcd542aca5
#
_cell.length_a   1.000
_cell.length_b   1.000
_cell.length_c   1.000
_cell.angle_alpha   90.00
_cell.angle_beta   90.00
_cell.angle_gamma   90.00
#
_symmetry.space_group_name_H-M   'P 1'
#
loop_
_entity.id
_entity.type
_entity.pdbx_description
1 polymer ?
#
loop_
_entity_poly.entity_id
_entity_poly.type
_entity_poly.pdbx_seq_one_letter_code
_entity_poly.pdbx_strand_id
1 'polypeptide(L)'
;MFCKDQITGTLVNYYITCKREAWLYAHHIHADQEDENVLMGKALAEIKESDLQEFAFSNLKFDKLSKQRGHYLITEYKKSLKNELAGKMQLLFYVYLLKTGLNLKEVKGKLISGKKVILVEDSSENFALIEQILSEITSLANLERPPKFTQGKFCANCAYSGYCVS
;
A
#
# COMPACT_ATOMS: atom_id res chain seq x y z
N MET A 1 7.92 -0.40 20.43
CA MET A 1 7.31 0.84 19.91
C MET A 1 7.43 0.84 18.39
N PHE A 2 6.31 0.99 17.68
CA PHE A 2 6.29 1.05 16.21
C PHE A 2 6.67 2.46 15.71
N CYS A 3 7.54 2.55 14.71
CA CYS A 3 8.09 3.80 14.19
C CYS A 3 7.70 4.01 12.70
N LYS A 4 7.77 5.25 12.23
CA LYS A 4 7.40 5.62 10.84
C LYS A 4 8.19 4.87 9.76
N ASP A 5 9.45 4.57 10.00
CA ASP A 5 10.34 3.84 9.10
C ASP A 5 9.95 2.36 8.89
N GLN A 6 9.08 1.83 9.76
CA GLN A 6 8.52 0.48 9.62
C GLN A 6 7.25 0.44 8.76
N ILE A 7 6.72 1.61 8.34
CA ILE A 7 5.52 1.66 7.52
C ILE A 7 5.87 1.21 6.10
N THR A 8 5.07 0.29 5.58
CA THR A 8 5.15 -0.21 4.20
C THR A 8 3.97 0.27 3.37
N GLY A 9 4.08 0.20 2.05
CA GLY A 9 2.96 0.51 1.16
C GLY A 9 1.74 -0.39 1.41
N THR A 10 1.97 -1.66 1.76
CA THR A 10 0.91 -2.59 2.16
C THR A 10 0.19 -2.12 3.41
N LEU A 11 0.92 -1.64 4.42
CA LEU A 11 0.33 -1.12 5.64
C LEU A 11 -0.50 0.14 5.38
N VAL A 12 -0.06 1.03 4.50
CA VAL A 12 -0.85 2.18 4.05
C VAL A 12 -2.14 1.73 3.39
N ASN A 13 -2.08 0.76 2.50
CA ASN A 13 -3.26 0.19 1.83
C ASN A 13 -4.26 -0.38 2.84
N TYR A 14 -3.79 -1.19 3.78
CA TYR A 14 -4.62 -1.76 4.84
C TYR A 14 -5.22 -0.68 5.74
N TYR A 15 -4.44 0.32 6.12
CA TYR A 15 -4.94 1.43 6.93
C TYR A 15 -6.14 2.16 6.32
N ILE A 16 -6.09 2.40 5.02
CA ILE A 16 -7.20 3.04 4.28
C ILE A 16 -8.39 2.09 4.13
N THR A 17 -8.13 0.79 4.05
CA THR A 17 -9.18 -0.23 3.85
C THR A 17 -9.86 -0.60 5.16
N CYS A 18 -9.09 -0.92 6.19
CA CYS A 18 -9.57 -1.36 7.50
C CYS A 18 -8.52 -1.12 8.59
N LYS A 19 -8.85 -0.29 9.58
CA LYS A 19 -7.94 0.02 10.69
C LYS A 19 -7.54 -1.22 11.50
N ARG A 20 -8.46 -2.19 11.66
CA ARG A 20 -8.18 -3.44 12.37
C ARG A 20 -7.21 -4.32 11.59
N GLU A 21 -7.38 -4.44 10.28
CA GLU A 21 -6.44 -5.14 9.39
C GLU A 21 -5.04 -4.54 9.46
N ALA A 22 -4.95 -3.21 9.40
CA ALA A 22 -3.68 -2.49 9.53
C ALA A 22 -3.01 -2.74 10.89
N TRP A 23 -3.77 -2.75 11.97
CA TRP A 23 -3.24 -3.06 13.31
C TRP A 23 -2.71 -4.49 13.38
N LEU A 24 -3.48 -5.47 12.89
CA LEU A 24 -3.06 -6.88 12.86
C LEU A 24 -1.76 -7.05 12.07
N TYR A 25 -1.68 -6.44 10.89
CA TYR A 25 -0.47 -6.48 10.06
C TYR A 25 0.74 -5.83 10.74
N ALA A 26 0.57 -4.66 11.37
CA ALA A 26 1.64 -3.97 12.09
C ALA A 26 2.16 -4.77 13.29
N HIS A 27 1.34 -5.66 13.86
CA HIS A 27 1.70 -6.57 14.94
C HIS A 27 2.16 -7.95 14.46
N HIS A 28 2.51 -8.07 13.17
CA HIS A 28 2.99 -9.30 12.54
C HIS A 28 2.01 -10.49 12.64
N ILE A 29 0.72 -10.20 12.80
CA ILE A 29 -0.34 -11.19 12.68
C ILE A 29 -0.63 -11.31 11.19
N HIS A 30 -0.15 -12.37 10.57
CA HIS A 30 -0.28 -12.55 9.13
C HIS A 30 -1.66 -13.11 8.78
N ALA A 31 -2.19 -12.67 7.64
CA ALA A 31 -3.37 -13.25 7.04
C ALA A 31 -3.14 -14.74 6.70
N ASP A 32 -4.22 -15.48 6.58
CA ASP A 32 -4.17 -16.86 6.08
C ASP A 32 -3.52 -16.88 4.69
N GLN A 33 -2.32 -17.48 4.63
CA GLN A 33 -1.53 -17.55 3.40
C GLN A 33 -2.13 -18.55 2.39
N GLU A 34 -3.03 -19.40 2.83
CA GLU A 34 -3.80 -20.35 2.01
C GLU A 34 -5.08 -19.70 1.44
N ASP A 35 -5.41 -18.48 1.85
CA ASP A 35 -6.56 -17.74 1.29
C ASP A 35 -6.41 -17.61 -0.24
N GLU A 36 -7.43 -18.02 -0.96
CA GLU A 36 -7.44 -18.09 -2.42
C GLU A 36 -7.15 -16.74 -3.09
N ASN A 37 -7.58 -15.64 -2.47
CA ASN A 37 -7.31 -14.29 -2.98
C ASN A 37 -5.84 -13.89 -2.81
N VAL A 38 -5.20 -14.32 -1.71
CA VAL A 38 -3.76 -14.09 -1.47
C VAL A 38 -2.93 -14.91 -2.45
N LEU A 39 -3.24 -16.20 -2.63
CA LEU A 39 -2.57 -17.10 -3.58
C LEU A 39 -2.68 -16.59 -5.01
N MET A 40 -3.86 -16.15 -5.44
CA MET A 40 -4.07 -15.60 -6.77
C MET A 40 -3.32 -14.29 -6.98
N GLY A 41 -3.22 -13.43 -5.97
CA GLY A 41 -2.42 -12.21 -6.01
C GLY A 41 -0.93 -12.52 -6.22
N LYS A 42 -0.40 -13.50 -5.50
CA LYS A 42 1.00 -13.97 -5.64
C LYS A 42 1.27 -14.55 -7.03
N ALA A 43 0.41 -15.43 -7.52
CA ALA A 43 0.55 -16.04 -8.85
C ALA A 43 0.55 -15.01 -9.98
N LEU A 44 -0.26 -13.96 -9.88
CA LEU A 44 -0.27 -12.87 -10.86
C LEU A 44 0.97 -11.96 -10.77
N ALA A 45 1.53 -11.76 -9.57
CA ALA A 45 2.81 -11.08 -9.39
C ALA A 45 3.93 -11.86 -10.09
N GLU A 46 4.02 -13.19 -9.88
CA GLU A 46 5.02 -14.06 -10.51
C GLU A 46 4.96 -14.04 -12.04
N ILE A 47 3.76 -14.03 -12.65
CA ILE A 47 3.60 -13.95 -14.11
C ILE A 47 4.12 -12.61 -14.67
N LYS A 48 4.03 -11.54 -13.90
CA LYS A 48 4.50 -10.19 -14.29
C LYS A 48 5.99 -9.94 -14.00
N GLU A 49 6.59 -10.75 -13.15
CA GLU A 49 7.98 -10.61 -12.71
C GLU A 49 9.00 -10.78 -13.85
N SER A 50 8.64 -11.53 -14.92
CA SER A 50 9.49 -11.70 -16.09
C SER A 50 9.78 -10.42 -16.88
N ASP A 51 8.92 -9.39 -16.74
CA ASP A 51 9.01 -8.12 -17.47
C ASP A 51 9.23 -6.88 -16.56
N LEU A 52 9.24 -7.06 -15.24
CA LEU A 52 9.25 -5.97 -14.27
C LEU A 52 10.51 -6.00 -13.41
N GLN A 53 11.30 -4.93 -13.44
CA GLN A 53 12.34 -4.71 -12.45
C GLN A 53 11.66 -4.31 -11.12
N GLU A 54 11.63 -5.22 -10.17
CA GLU A 54 11.24 -4.93 -8.80
C GLU A 54 12.38 -4.17 -8.11
N PHE A 55 12.11 -2.93 -7.74
CA PHE A 55 13.05 -2.15 -6.94
C PHE A 55 12.63 -2.24 -5.46
N ALA A 56 13.42 -2.95 -4.68
CA ALA A 56 13.31 -2.91 -3.23
C ALA A 56 14.26 -1.83 -2.68
N PHE A 57 13.71 -0.74 -2.19
CA PHE A 57 14.48 0.28 -1.49
C PHE A 57 13.87 0.47 -0.10
N SER A 58 14.55 -0.03 0.91
CA SER A 58 14.04 -0.01 2.29
C SER A 58 12.62 -0.64 2.37
N ASN A 59 11.59 0.16 2.60
CA ASN A 59 10.21 -0.29 2.71
C ASN A 59 9.40 -0.13 1.40
N LEU A 60 10.09 0.11 0.28
CA LEU A 60 9.50 0.32 -1.03
C LEU A 60 9.45 -0.99 -1.82
N LYS A 61 8.25 -1.41 -2.17
CA LYS A 61 8.00 -2.44 -3.18
C LYS A 61 6.99 -1.89 -4.18
N PHE A 62 7.45 -1.59 -5.38
CA PHE A 62 6.61 -1.21 -6.51
C PHE A 62 7.00 -1.99 -7.76
N ASP A 63 6.07 -2.15 -8.69
CA ASP A 63 6.28 -3.03 -9.84
C ASP A 63 7.29 -2.49 -10.85
N LYS A 64 7.35 -1.18 -11.06
CA LYS A 64 8.25 -0.58 -12.04
C LYS A 64 8.61 0.86 -11.70
N LEU A 65 9.90 1.20 -11.86
CA LEU A 65 10.39 2.57 -11.88
C LEU A 65 10.99 2.88 -13.25
N SER A 66 10.57 3.95 -13.89
CA SER A 66 11.13 4.43 -15.15
C SER A 66 11.50 5.90 -15.07
N LYS A 67 12.61 6.27 -15.72
CA LYS A 67 12.99 7.66 -15.90
C LYS A 67 12.43 8.14 -17.23
N GLN A 68 11.62 9.17 -17.19
CA GLN A 68 11.06 9.84 -18.37
C GLN A 68 11.63 11.25 -18.49
N ARG A 69 11.27 11.97 -19.55
CA ARG A 69 11.78 13.33 -19.81
C ARG A 69 11.56 14.25 -18.60
N GLY A 70 12.57 14.38 -17.73
CA GLY A 70 12.60 15.29 -16.60
C GLY A 70 11.97 14.77 -15.29
N HIS A 71 11.33 13.60 -15.26
CA HIS A 71 10.71 13.04 -14.06
C HIS A 71 10.90 11.53 -13.94
N TYR A 72 10.66 11.00 -12.74
CA TYR A 72 10.58 9.57 -12.47
C TYR A 72 9.11 9.14 -12.41
N LEU A 73 8.79 8.00 -13.00
CA LEU A 73 7.46 7.42 -12.98
C LEU A 73 7.49 6.07 -12.28
N ILE A 74 6.76 5.97 -11.17
CA ILE A 74 6.45 4.71 -10.52
C ILE A 74 5.19 4.15 -11.17
N THR A 75 5.24 2.88 -11.57
CA THR A 75 4.05 2.17 -12.05
C THR A 75 3.74 1.00 -11.13
N GLU A 76 2.51 0.92 -10.70
CA GLU A 76 1.95 -0.15 -9.87
C GLU A 76 0.82 -0.83 -10.63
N TYR A 77 0.80 -2.14 -10.65
CA TYR A 77 -0.25 -2.95 -11.29
C TYR A 77 -1.12 -3.63 -10.22
N LYS A 78 -2.42 -3.54 -10.35
CA LYS A 78 -3.37 -4.24 -9.49
C LYS A 78 -4.30 -5.11 -10.33
N LYS A 79 -4.52 -6.35 -9.90
CA LYS A 79 -5.50 -7.25 -10.52
C LYS A 79 -6.90 -6.65 -10.49
N SER A 80 -7.28 -6.10 -9.34
CA SER A 80 -8.54 -5.39 -9.16
C SER A 80 -8.36 -4.23 -8.19
N LEU A 81 -9.10 -3.16 -8.38
CA LEU A 81 -9.20 -2.03 -7.47
C LEU A 81 -10.45 -2.17 -6.59
N LYS A 82 -10.43 -3.13 -5.66
CA LYS A 82 -11.50 -3.29 -4.68
C LYS A 82 -11.68 -2.01 -3.84
N ASN A 83 -10.57 -1.40 -3.46
CA ASN A 83 -10.51 -0.09 -2.81
C ASN A 83 -9.54 0.81 -3.58
N GLU A 84 -10.10 1.65 -4.44
CA GLU A 84 -9.33 2.57 -5.28
C GLU A 84 -8.54 3.59 -4.46
N LEU A 85 -9.15 4.13 -3.40
CA LEU A 85 -8.49 5.09 -2.53
C LEU A 85 -7.27 4.46 -1.83
N ALA A 86 -7.38 3.23 -1.37
CA ALA A 86 -6.27 2.51 -0.74
C ALA A 86 -5.10 2.30 -1.73
N GLY A 87 -5.39 1.90 -2.96
CA GLY A 87 -4.37 1.77 -4.00
C GLY A 87 -3.71 3.10 -4.35
N LYS A 88 -4.50 4.18 -4.43
CA LYS A 88 -4.00 5.53 -4.67
C LYS A 88 -3.09 6.01 -3.53
N MET A 89 -3.48 5.79 -2.28
CA MET A 89 -2.66 6.20 -1.12
C MET A 89 -1.38 5.37 -0.99
N GLN A 90 -1.42 4.09 -1.30
CA GLN A 90 -0.23 3.25 -1.39
C GLN A 90 0.76 3.81 -2.43
N LEU A 91 0.29 4.16 -3.62
CA LEU A 91 1.12 4.75 -4.66
C LEU A 91 1.66 6.12 -4.26
N LEU A 92 0.83 6.96 -3.63
CA LEU A 92 1.25 8.27 -3.11
C LEU A 92 2.37 8.12 -2.05
N PHE A 93 2.29 7.11 -1.20
CA PHE A 93 3.34 6.79 -0.26
C PHE A 93 4.68 6.49 -0.96
N TYR A 94 4.66 5.73 -2.05
CA TYR A 94 5.87 5.46 -2.83
C TYR A 94 6.44 6.72 -3.49
N VAL A 95 5.56 7.56 -4.06
CA VAL A 95 5.96 8.87 -4.62
C VAL A 95 6.62 9.74 -3.54
N TYR A 96 6.02 9.82 -2.37
CA TYR A 96 6.53 10.57 -1.22
C TYR A 96 7.92 10.08 -0.79
N LEU A 97 8.09 8.76 -0.61
CA LEU A 97 9.36 8.17 -0.16
C LEU A 97 10.48 8.37 -1.19
N LEU A 98 10.21 8.19 -2.48
CA LEU A 98 11.21 8.43 -3.52
C LEU A 98 11.61 9.90 -3.61
N LYS A 99 10.64 10.80 -3.56
CA LYS A 99 10.90 12.23 -3.62
C LYS A 99 11.73 12.71 -2.44
N THR A 100 11.34 12.34 -1.23
CA THR A 100 12.00 12.80 0.00
C THR A 100 13.29 12.04 0.30
N GLY A 101 13.30 10.72 0.10
CA GLY A 101 14.46 9.87 0.41
C GLY A 101 15.62 10.02 -0.58
N LEU A 102 15.33 10.20 -1.87
CA LEU A 102 16.33 10.36 -2.93
C LEU A 102 16.46 11.81 -3.42
N ASN A 103 15.73 12.75 -2.82
CA ASN A 103 15.72 14.17 -3.20
C ASN A 103 15.52 14.40 -4.72
N LEU A 104 14.60 13.64 -5.30
CA LEU A 104 14.30 13.75 -6.75
C LEU A 104 13.49 15.00 -7.05
N LYS A 105 13.75 15.62 -8.21
CA LYS A 105 13.05 16.87 -8.59
C LYS A 105 11.57 16.66 -8.82
N GLU A 106 11.20 15.62 -9.54
CA GLU A 106 9.82 15.33 -9.90
C GLU A 106 9.60 13.82 -9.94
N VAL A 107 8.57 13.35 -9.21
CA VAL A 107 8.16 11.96 -9.16
C VAL A 107 6.65 11.87 -9.37
N LYS A 108 6.24 11.01 -10.31
CA LYS A 108 4.83 10.71 -10.58
C LYS A 108 4.53 9.25 -10.31
N GLY A 109 3.29 8.97 -9.94
CA GLY A 109 2.79 7.63 -9.78
C GLY A 109 1.70 7.30 -10.81
N LYS A 110 1.69 6.05 -11.27
CA LYS A 110 0.69 5.50 -12.18
C LYS A 110 0.22 4.15 -11.66
N LEU A 111 -1.06 4.04 -11.32
CA LEU A 111 -1.70 2.80 -10.91
C LEU A 111 -2.54 2.28 -12.07
N ILE A 112 -2.32 1.04 -12.46
CA ILE A 112 -3.01 0.39 -13.59
C ILE A 112 -3.78 -0.82 -13.06
N SER A 113 -5.08 -0.88 -13.39
CA SER A 113 -5.91 -2.06 -13.11
C SER A 113 -6.87 -2.29 -14.28
N GLY A 114 -6.58 -3.30 -15.07
CA GLY A 114 -7.30 -3.52 -16.34
C GLY A 114 -7.19 -2.30 -17.27
N LYS A 115 -8.31 -1.70 -17.61
CA LYS A 115 -8.37 -0.47 -18.42
C LYS A 115 -8.30 0.81 -17.61
N LYS A 116 -8.37 0.72 -16.28
CA LYS A 116 -8.38 1.90 -15.39
C LYS A 116 -6.95 2.34 -15.10
N VAL A 117 -6.71 3.64 -15.22
CA VAL A 117 -5.43 4.29 -14.91
C VAL A 117 -5.69 5.43 -13.94
N ILE A 118 -4.95 5.46 -12.84
CA ILE A 118 -4.96 6.53 -11.85
C ILE A 118 -3.57 7.15 -11.81
N LEU A 119 -3.51 8.47 -11.88
CA LEU A 119 -2.27 9.23 -11.76
C LEU A 119 -2.17 9.88 -10.38
N VAL A 120 -0.97 9.94 -9.86
CA VAL A 120 -0.63 10.59 -8.59
C VAL A 120 0.58 11.49 -8.81
N GLU A 121 0.49 12.72 -8.31
CA GLU A 121 1.54 13.72 -8.43
C GLU A 121 2.16 14.08 -7.07
N ASP A 122 3.38 14.57 -7.09
CA ASP A 122 4.15 14.99 -5.92
C ASP A 122 3.80 16.42 -5.46
N SER A 123 2.51 16.70 -5.31
CA SER A 123 2.05 18.01 -4.82
C SER A 123 2.19 18.17 -3.30
N SER A 124 2.25 19.43 -2.83
CA SER A 124 2.32 19.74 -1.40
C SER A 124 1.09 19.26 -0.63
N GLU A 125 -0.09 19.33 -1.24
CA GLU A 125 -1.35 18.84 -0.65
C GLU A 125 -1.31 17.32 -0.48
N ASN A 126 -0.84 16.60 -1.50
CA ASN A 126 -0.68 15.15 -1.45
C ASN A 126 0.34 14.75 -0.38
N PHE A 127 1.41 15.52 -0.21
CA PHE A 127 2.42 15.22 0.80
C PHE A 127 1.93 15.50 2.21
N ALA A 128 1.21 16.59 2.43
CA ALA A 128 0.57 16.84 3.73
C ALA A 128 -0.43 15.73 4.10
N LEU A 129 -1.22 15.25 3.13
CA LEU A 129 -2.15 14.14 3.33
C LEU A 129 -1.42 12.84 3.71
N ILE A 130 -0.36 12.48 2.99
CA ILE A 130 0.37 11.25 3.30
C ILE A 130 1.09 11.33 4.65
N GLU A 131 1.66 12.46 5.01
CA GLU A 131 2.29 12.67 6.33
C GLU A 131 1.29 12.52 7.48
N GLN A 132 0.08 13.02 7.32
CA GLN A 132 -1.00 12.80 8.27
C GLN A 132 -1.32 11.30 8.39
N ILE A 133 -1.50 10.60 7.28
CA ILE A 133 -1.76 9.15 7.25
C ILE A 133 -0.64 8.38 7.96
N LEU A 134 0.62 8.72 7.71
CA LEU A 134 1.76 8.06 8.37
C LEU A 134 1.76 8.28 9.90
N SER A 135 1.41 9.47 10.34
CA SER A 135 1.25 9.77 11.77
C SER A 135 0.12 8.97 12.41
N GLU A 136 -1.02 8.88 11.73
CA GLU A 136 -2.18 8.11 12.18
C GLU A 136 -1.89 6.60 12.21
N ILE A 137 -1.18 6.06 11.22
CA ILE A 137 -0.73 4.65 11.21
C ILE A 137 0.20 4.37 12.39
N THR A 138 1.15 5.27 12.66
CA THR A 138 2.07 5.12 13.80
C THR A 138 1.30 5.08 15.11
N SER A 139 0.32 5.96 15.27
CA SER A 139 -0.54 5.99 16.46
C SER A 139 -1.39 4.71 16.59
N LEU A 140 -1.97 4.25 15.49
CA LEU A 140 -2.75 3.02 15.43
C LEU A 140 -1.91 1.80 15.82
N ALA A 141 -0.72 1.66 15.23
CA ALA A 141 0.17 0.53 15.46
C ALA A 141 0.71 0.46 16.90
N ASN A 142 0.71 1.56 17.63
CA ASN A 142 1.13 1.61 19.02
C ASN A 142 -0.05 1.40 20.01
N LEU A 143 -1.27 1.13 19.56
CA LEU A 143 -2.36 0.76 20.43
C LEU A 143 -2.12 -0.65 21.03
N GLU A 144 -2.39 -0.83 22.31
CA GLU A 144 -2.27 -2.14 22.99
C GLU A 144 -3.25 -3.18 22.45
N ARG A 145 -4.37 -2.75 21.90
CA ARG A 145 -5.44 -3.62 21.40
C ARG A 145 -5.91 -3.15 20.03
N PRO A 146 -6.35 -4.10 19.19
CA PRO A 146 -6.89 -3.75 17.88
C PRO A 146 -8.15 -2.89 18.02
N PRO A 147 -8.43 -2.00 17.07
CA PRO A 147 -9.72 -1.32 16.98
C PRO A 147 -10.89 -2.32 17.04
N LYS A 148 -12.02 -1.90 17.59
CA LYS A 148 -13.23 -2.75 17.64
C LYS A 148 -13.60 -3.21 16.24
N PHE A 149 -14.04 -4.46 16.13
CA PHE A 149 -14.56 -4.98 14.87
C PHE A 149 -15.82 -4.22 14.46
N THR A 150 -15.84 -3.81 13.22
CA THR A 150 -17.01 -3.23 12.55
C THR A 150 -17.10 -3.85 11.17
N GLN A 151 -18.19 -4.54 10.89
CA GLN A 151 -18.38 -5.14 9.57
C GLN A 151 -18.47 -4.07 8.50
N GLY A 152 -17.63 -4.19 7.48
CA GLY A 152 -17.56 -3.30 6.32
C GLY A 152 -17.70 -4.05 5.00
N LYS A 153 -17.82 -3.31 3.92
CA LYS A 153 -17.99 -3.85 2.56
C LYS A 153 -16.83 -4.73 2.07
N PHE A 154 -15.65 -4.62 2.67
CA PHE A 154 -14.48 -5.39 2.29
C PHE A 154 -14.32 -6.69 3.09
N CYS A 155 -15.10 -6.90 4.16
CA CYS A 155 -14.95 -8.05 5.07
C CYS A 155 -15.22 -9.39 4.39
N ALA A 156 -16.13 -9.44 3.43
CA ALA A 156 -16.53 -10.69 2.75
C ALA A 156 -15.36 -11.42 2.05
N ASN A 157 -14.36 -10.66 1.60
CA ASN A 157 -13.18 -11.21 0.89
C ASN A 157 -11.87 -10.77 1.58
N CYS A 158 -11.91 -10.54 2.89
CA CYS A 158 -10.75 -10.14 3.68
C CYS A 158 -10.01 -11.38 4.18
N ALA A 159 -8.72 -11.49 3.88
CA ALA A 159 -7.88 -12.58 4.35
C ALA A 159 -7.69 -12.62 5.88
N TYR A 160 -8.05 -11.53 6.58
CA TYR A 160 -8.03 -11.43 8.04
C TYR A 160 -9.39 -11.72 8.70
N SER A 161 -10.40 -12.13 7.93
CA SER A 161 -11.77 -12.32 8.47
C SER A 161 -11.82 -13.26 9.67
N GLY A 162 -11.02 -14.33 9.69
CA GLY A 162 -10.92 -15.27 10.81
C GLY A 162 -10.50 -14.64 12.14
N TYR A 163 -9.74 -13.52 12.12
CA TYR A 163 -9.35 -12.77 13.32
C TYR A 163 -10.40 -11.76 13.80
N CYS A 164 -11.48 -11.61 13.06
CA CYS A 164 -12.50 -10.60 13.34
C CYS A 164 -13.78 -11.18 13.93
N VAL A 165 -14.09 -12.45 13.64
CA VAL A 165 -15.35 -13.13 14.01
C VAL A 165 -15.18 -14.18 15.12
N SER A 166 -13.99 -14.28 15.67
CA SER A 166 -13.67 -15.16 16.81
C SER A 166 -13.94 -14.46 18.13
#